data_b3fceba664b7af103bc89337fb0d9a56
#
_entry.id   b3fceba664b7af103bc89337fb0d9a56
#
_cell.length_a   1.000
_cell.length_b   1.000
_cell.length_c   1.000
_cell.angle_alpha   90.00
_cell.angle_beta   90.00
_cell.angle_gamma   90.00
#
_symmetry.space_group_name_H-M   'P 1'
#
loop_
_entity.id
_entity.type
_entity.pdbx_description
1 polymer ?
#
loop_
_entity_poly.entity_id
_entity_poly.type
_entity_poly.pdbx_seq_one_letter_code
_entity_poly.pdbx_strand_id
1 'polypeptide(L)'
;MQILTVVSLSGGQGKTTTSFFLGLTLSSLGFKTLWIDGDPQHNLSLYGRSPHQNDEPTLLECITGQVQPTDAIYPTDWENLSIMPSDRALEQSQTHLANVTMGELLLKKRLKNLDFDYCIIDSPPQRSQLCVTCICAADKLIIPVETNSKGLACLQSTLETIDELSENMAWQGEILAIVPFRDTIRGLNRTKTSREAIAYFEQLCQERDIAITPSIVDSEKYKQAIDRAEYLPTELNSPFNKLIELAGIV
;
A
#
# COMPACT_ATOMS: atom_id res chain seq x y z
N MET A 1 1.07 10.89 13.21
CA MET A 1 0.64 10.13 12.01
C MET A 1 1.59 8.97 11.80
N GLN A 2 1.11 7.74 11.70
CA GLN A 2 1.88 6.56 11.31
C GLN A 2 1.71 6.30 9.80
N ILE A 3 2.81 6.07 9.09
CA ILE A 3 2.80 5.85 7.63
C ILE A 3 2.98 4.36 7.35
N LEU A 4 1.98 3.76 6.71
CA LEU A 4 1.95 2.38 6.27
C LEU A 4 2.05 2.34 4.74
N THR A 5 3.15 1.84 4.17
CA THR A 5 3.27 1.71 2.72
C THR A 5 3.00 0.27 2.28
N VAL A 6 2.10 0.11 1.34
CA VAL A 6 1.80 -1.18 0.71
C VAL A 6 2.68 -1.30 -0.52
N VAL A 7 3.63 -2.23 -0.49
CA VAL A 7 4.67 -2.36 -1.52
C VAL A 7 4.81 -3.77 -2.04
N SER A 8 4.99 -3.90 -3.36
CA SER A 8 5.32 -5.15 -4.03
C SER A 8 5.77 -4.83 -5.46
N LEU A 9 6.95 -5.31 -5.86
CA LEU A 9 7.62 -4.91 -7.09
C LEU A 9 7.10 -5.60 -8.36
N SER A 10 5.82 -6.00 -8.35
CA SER A 10 5.15 -6.54 -9.54
C SER A 10 3.68 -6.13 -9.57
N GLY A 11 3.12 -6.04 -10.77
CA GLY A 11 1.69 -5.81 -10.97
C GLY A 11 0.85 -7.03 -10.59
N GLY A 12 -0.37 -6.78 -10.07
CA GLY A 12 -1.34 -7.83 -9.73
C GLY A 12 -1.15 -8.48 -8.36
N GLN A 13 -0.22 -8.01 -7.54
CA GLN A 13 0.07 -8.57 -6.21
C GLN A 13 -0.93 -8.15 -5.12
N GLY A 14 -1.89 -7.26 -5.41
CA GLY A 14 -2.92 -6.85 -4.46
C GLY A 14 -2.64 -5.57 -3.69
N LYS A 15 -1.66 -4.76 -4.09
CA LYS A 15 -1.32 -3.49 -3.42
C LYS A 15 -2.54 -2.60 -3.24
N THR A 16 -3.13 -2.16 -4.34
CA THR A 16 -4.28 -1.24 -4.31
C THR A 16 -5.48 -1.82 -3.55
N THR A 17 -5.75 -3.13 -3.69
CA THR A 17 -6.81 -3.79 -2.92
C THR A 17 -6.51 -3.74 -1.42
N THR A 18 -5.26 -4.02 -1.03
CA THR A 18 -4.85 -3.97 0.38
C THR A 18 -4.89 -2.54 0.91
N SER A 19 -4.36 -1.56 0.17
CA SER A 19 -4.39 -0.14 0.53
C SER A 19 -5.82 0.36 0.73
N PHE A 20 -6.72 0.03 -0.20
CA PHE A 20 -8.11 0.44 -0.18
C PHE A 20 -8.84 -0.07 1.06
N PHE A 21 -8.85 -1.39 1.28
CA PHE A 21 -9.60 -1.96 2.41
C PHE A 21 -8.95 -1.71 3.76
N LEU A 22 -7.63 -1.59 3.86
CA LEU A 22 -6.97 -1.18 5.09
C LEU A 22 -7.38 0.23 5.49
N GLY A 23 -7.38 1.18 4.55
CA GLY A 23 -7.83 2.55 4.82
C GLY A 23 -9.31 2.61 5.23
N LEU A 24 -10.18 1.87 4.54
CA LEU A 24 -11.59 1.75 4.95
C LEU A 24 -11.75 1.18 6.35
N THR A 25 -10.97 0.15 6.70
CA THR A 25 -11.06 -0.46 8.03
C THR A 25 -10.62 0.53 9.11
N LEU A 26 -9.51 1.25 8.92
CA LEU A 26 -9.03 2.27 9.86
C LEU A 26 -10.04 3.41 10.03
N SER A 27 -10.57 3.95 8.94
CA SER A 27 -11.56 5.03 9.00
C SER A 27 -12.86 4.60 9.68
N SER A 28 -13.30 3.36 9.47
CA SER A 28 -14.48 2.80 10.13
C SER A 28 -14.32 2.63 11.65
N LEU A 29 -13.08 2.53 12.13
CA LEU A 29 -12.73 2.55 13.56
C LEU A 29 -12.60 3.97 14.13
N GLY A 30 -12.85 5.01 13.33
CA GLY A 30 -12.84 6.41 13.73
C GLY A 30 -11.49 7.11 13.61
N PHE A 31 -10.45 6.46 13.05
CA PHE A 31 -9.15 7.09 12.86
C PHE A 31 -9.14 7.99 11.62
N LYS A 32 -8.60 9.20 11.76
CA LYS A 32 -8.34 10.09 10.64
C LYS A 32 -7.30 9.45 9.72
N THR A 33 -7.73 8.97 8.58
CA THR A 33 -6.90 8.21 7.64
C THR A 33 -6.71 8.96 6.32
N LEU A 34 -5.47 8.96 5.82
CA LEU A 34 -5.11 9.50 4.52
C LEU A 34 -4.69 8.38 3.58
N TRP A 35 -5.34 8.26 2.43
CA TRP A 35 -4.80 7.51 1.31
C TRP A 35 -3.86 8.38 0.47
N ILE A 36 -2.74 7.81 0.04
CA ILE A 36 -1.85 8.41 -0.97
C ILE A 36 -1.71 7.41 -2.11
N ASP A 37 -2.14 7.82 -3.28
CA ASP A 37 -1.97 7.04 -4.50
C ASP A 37 -0.59 7.35 -5.09
N GLY A 38 0.36 6.45 -4.92
CA GLY A 38 1.72 6.57 -5.44
C GLY A 38 1.92 5.89 -6.81
N ASP A 39 0.85 5.34 -7.41
CA ASP A 39 0.95 4.69 -8.72
C ASP A 39 0.44 5.62 -9.83
N PRO A 40 1.25 5.91 -10.88
CA PRO A 40 0.78 6.66 -12.05
C PRO A 40 -0.42 6.03 -12.78
N GLN A 41 -0.73 4.75 -12.52
CA GLN A 41 -1.96 4.11 -12.99
C GLN A 41 -3.21 4.56 -12.21
N HIS A 42 -3.06 5.28 -11.11
CA HIS A 42 -4.07 5.95 -10.28
C HIS A 42 -5.28 5.07 -9.90
N ASN A 43 -5.05 3.77 -9.69
CA ASN A 43 -6.14 2.86 -9.36
C ASN A 43 -6.77 3.15 -7.98
N LEU A 44 -5.97 3.55 -6.98
CA LEU A 44 -6.49 3.92 -5.66
C LEU A 44 -7.35 5.18 -5.74
N SER A 45 -6.94 6.16 -6.56
CA SER A 45 -7.71 7.38 -6.83
C SER A 45 -9.06 7.08 -7.48
N LEU A 46 -9.09 6.14 -8.44
CA LEU A 46 -10.33 5.69 -9.07
C LEU A 46 -11.24 4.94 -8.09
N TYR A 47 -10.70 4.03 -7.31
CA TYR A 47 -11.45 3.24 -6.32
C TYR A 47 -11.97 4.13 -5.17
N GLY A 48 -11.14 5.06 -4.72
CA GLY A 48 -11.46 6.04 -3.70
C GLY A 48 -12.42 7.14 -4.17
N ARG A 49 -12.83 7.12 -5.46
CA ARG A 49 -13.72 8.12 -6.07
C ARG A 49 -13.27 9.53 -5.75
N SER A 50 -11.96 9.77 -5.89
CA SER A 50 -11.41 11.08 -5.61
C SER A 50 -12.17 12.19 -6.35
N PRO A 51 -12.62 13.24 -5.67
CA PRO A 51 -13.40 14.30 -6.30
C PRO A 51 -12.54 15.30 -7.10
N HIS A 52 -11.20 15.16 -7.08
CA HIS A 52 -10.30 16.08 -7.75
C HIS A 52 -10.57 16.16 -9.26
N GLN A 53 -10.39 17.36 -9.82
CA GLN A 53 -10.53 17.65 -11.24
C GLN A 53 -9.15 17.75 -11.92
N ASN A 54 -9.11 17.71 -13.25
CA ASN A 54 -7.87 17.64 -14.03
C ASN A 54 -6.87 18.79 -13.77
N ASP A 55 -7.33 19.96 -13.31
CA ASP A 55 -6.49 21.12 -13.05
C ASP A 55 -6.15 21.30 -11.55
N GLU A 56 -6.58 20.35 -10.71
CA GLU A 56 -6.33 20.42 -9.26
C GLU A 56 -5.07 19.66 -8.88
N PRO A 57 -4.36 20.08 -7.81
CA PRO A 57 -3.11 19.45 -7.38
C PRO A 57 -3.25 17.98 -7.02
N THR A 58 -2.24 17.19 -7.35
CA THR A 58 -2.11 15.78 -7.03
C THR A 58 -0.83 15.53 -6.22
N LEU A 59 -0.49 14.26 -6.01
CA LEU A 59 0.78 13.87 -5.41
C LEU A 59 1.99 14.44 -6.18
N LEU A 60 1.89 14.65 -7.50
CA LEU A 60 2.97 15.24 -8.30
C LEU A 60 3.35 16.63 -7.82
N GLU A 61 2.38 17.53 -7.71
CA GLU A 61 2.60 18.92 -7.29
C GLU A 61 3.06 18.99 -5.83
N CYS A 62 2.56 18.08 -4.98
CA CYS A 62 3.01 17.93 -3.60
C CYS A 62 4.49 17.52 -3.54
N ILE A 63 4.92 16.45 -4.25
CA ILE A 63 6.30 15.97 -4.25
C ILE A 63 7.24 17.01 -4.82
N THR A 64 6.89 17.64 -5.93
CA THR A 64 7.73 18.64 -6.59
C THR A 64 7.77 19.98 -5.85
N GLY A 65 6.91 20.16 -4.85
CA GLY A 65 6.89 21.36 -4.00
C GLY A 65 6.20 22.55 -4.63
N GLN A 66 5.37 22.34 -5.63
CA GLN A 66 4.58 23.37 -6.28
C GLN A 66 3.42 23.83 -5.39
N VAL A 67 2.92 22.93 -4.52
CA VAL A 67 1.85 23.22 -3.57
C VAL A 67 2.20 22.72 -2.17
N GLN A 68 1.47 23.18 -1.16
CA GLN A 68 1.53 22.55 0.17
C GLN A 68 0.81 21.19 0.13
N PRO A 69 1.23 20.21 0.95
CA PRO A 69 0.59 18.89 0.96
C PRO A 69 -0.93 18.94 1.19
N THR A 70 -1.40 19.88 2.02
CA THR A 70 -2.82 20.10 2.31
C THR A 70 -3.64 20.49 1.08
N ASP A 71 -3.02 21.13 0.10
CA ASP A 71 -3.71 21.61 -1.10
C ASP A 71 -3.99 20.48 -2.10
N ALA A 72 -3.30 19.32 -1.93
CA ALA A 72 -3.46 18.12 -2.74
C ALA A 72 -4.23 17.02 -2.01
N ILE A 73 -4.92 17.32 -0.89
CA ILE A 73 -5.71 16.37 -0.12
C ILE A 73 -7.20 16.67 -0.27
N TYR A 74 -7.97 15.66 -0.64
CA TYR A 74 -9.39 15.77 -0.90
C TYR A 74 -10.19 14.86 0.03
N PRO A 75 -11.41 15.24 0.43
CA PRO A 75 -12.31 14.34 1.15
C PRO A 75 -12.74 13.20 0.24
N THR A 76 -13.14 12.08 0.85
CA THR A 76 -13.78 10.97 0.15
C THR A 76 -15.24 10.84 0.61
N ASP A 77 -15.98 9.89 0.01
CA ASP A 77 -17.36 9.58 0.44
C ASP A 77 -17.44 8.90 1.82
N TRP A 78 -16.29 8.47 2.38
CA TRP A 78 -16.24 7.81 3.70
C TRP A 78 -15.80 8.78 4.79
N GLU A 79 -16.47 8.69 5.93
CA GLU A 79 -16.12 9.48 7.11
C GLU A 79 -14.68 9.16 7.58
N ASN A 80 -13.95 10.16 8.06
CA ASN A 80 -12.57 10.08 8.53
C ASN A 80 -11.55 9.62 7.47
N LEU A 81 -11.87 9.66 6.19
CA LEU A 81 -11.01 9.21 5.11
C LEU A 81 -10.83 10.28 4.05
N SER A 82 -9.58 10.65 3.83
CA SER A 82 -9.18 11.60 2.78
C SER A 82 -8.22 10.92 1.80
N ILE A 83 -8.02 11.53 0.64
CA ILE A 83 -7.12 11.02 -0.39
C ILE A 83 -6.23 12.11 -0.96
N MET A 84 -4.95 11.81 -1.15
CA MET A 84 -4.04 12.54 -2.04
C MET A 84 -3.94 11.71 -3.34
N PRO A 85 -4.62 12.15 -4.41
CA PRO A 85 -4.72 11.36 -5.63
C PRO A 85 -3.45 11.43 -6.47
N SER A 86 -3.37 10.56 -7.46
CA SER A 86 -2.41 10.64 -8.55
C SER A 86 -3.09 10.63 -9.91
N ASP A 87 -2.29 10.91 -10.92
CA ASP A 87 -2.61 10.75 -12.33
C ASP A 87 -1.37 10.28 -13.11
N ARG A 88 -1.50 10.17 -14.43
CA ARG A 88 -0.39 9.74 -15.30
C ARG A 88 0.80 10.72 -15.29
N ALA A 89 0.57 11.99 -14.97
CA ALA A 89 1.64 12.97 -14.90
C ALA A 89 2.61 12.70 -13.75
N LEU A 90 2.20 11.90 -12.75
CA LEU A 90 3.05 11.48 -11.64
C LEU A 90 4.35 10.78 -12.12
N GLU A 91 4.37 10.18 -13.32
CA GLU A 91 5.61 9.64 -13.92
C GLU A 91 6.73 10.69 -14.04
N GLN A 92 6.39 11.96 -14.19
CA GLN A 92 7.36 13.07 -14.28
C GLN A 92 8.11 13.29 -12.96
N SER A 93 7.53 12.89 -11.83
CA SER A 93 8.18 13.00 -10.52
C SER A 93 9.48 12.21 -10.44
N GLN A 94 9.64 11.14 -11.21
CA GLN A 94 10.83 10.29 -11.20
C GLN A 94 12.09 11.07 -11.56
N THR A 95 12.02 11.90 -12.61
CA THR A 95 13.13 12.78 -13.01
C THR A 95 13.44 13.80 -11.92
N HIS A 96 12.41 14.40 -11.32
CA HIS A 96 12.59 15.34 -10.21
C HIS A 96 13.27 14.69 -9.02
N LEU A 97 12.76 13.55 -8.57
CA LEU A 97 13.29 12.78 -7.44
C LEU A 97 14.74 12.33 -7.63
N ALA A 98 15.10 11.93 -8.87
CA ALA A 98 16.47 11.53 -9.19
C ALA A 98 17.48 12.70 -9.18
N ASN A 99 17.02 13.92 -9.41
CA ASN A 99 17.87 15.13 -9.49
C ASN A 99 17.95 15.92 -8.19
N VAL A 100 17.11 15.61 -7.20
CA VAL A 100 17.11 16.30 -5.90
C VAL A 100 17.95 15.50 -4.90
N THR A 101 18.80 16.20 -4.14
CA THR A 101 19.56 15.55 -3.06
C THR A 101 18.61 14.93 -2.05
N MET A 102 18.81 13.65 -1.73
CA MET A 102 17.93 12.86 -0.86
C MET A 102 16.48 12.82 -1.34
N GLY A 103 16.27 12.70 -2.64
CA GLY A 103 14.96 12.67 -3.26
C GLY A 103 14.07 11.54 -2.72
N GLU A 104 14.67 10.42 -2.30
CA GLU A 104 13.98 9.29 -1.65
C GLU A 104 13.30 9.66 -0.33
N LEU A 105 13.76 10.70 0.37
CA LEU A 105 13.18 11.16 1.63
C LEU A 105 12.17 12.30 1.44
N LEU A 106 11.97 12.76 0.22
CA LEU A 106 11.18 13.96 -0.04
C LEU A 106 9.71 13.78 0.35
N LEU A 107 9.10 12.65 0.04
CA LEU A 107 7.72 12.37 0.42
C LEU A 107 7.57 12.36 1.96
N LYS A 108 8.43 11.65 2.68
CA LYS A 108 8.41 11.64 4.17
C LYS A 108 8.47 13.05 4.74
N LYS A 109 9.33 13.89 4.17
CA LYS A 109 9.45 15.31 4.57
C LYS A 109 8.17 16.10 4.32
N ARG A 110 7.50 15.88 3.18
CA ARG A 110 6.24 16.54 2.84
C ARG A 110 5.11 16.17 3.79
N LEU A 111 5.05 14.91 4.21
CA LEU A 111 3.97 14.39 5.04
C LEU A 111 4.10 14.71 6.54
N LYS A 112 5.27 15.18 7.00
CA LYS A 112 5.64 15.25 8.42
C LYS A 112 4.65 16.00 9.32
N ASN A 113 3.97 17.03 8.83
CA ASN A 113 3.14 17.93 9.64
C ASN A 113 1.64 17.79 9.34
N LEU A 114 1.22 16.74 8.66
CA LEU A 114 -0.19 16.48 8.40
C LEU A 114 -0.90 15.95 9.66
N ASP A 115 -2.12 16.42 9.89
CA ASP A 115 -2.98 16.02 11.04
C ASP A 115 -3.86 14.83 10.66
N PHE A 116 -3.24 13.65 10.55
CA PHE A 116 -3.89 12.36 10.40
C PHE A 116 -3.33 11.39 11.45
N ASP A 117 -4.10 10.36 11.80
CA ASP A 117 -3.63 9.28 12.65
C ASP A 117 -2.79 8.30 11.82
N TYR A 118 -3.30 7.93 10.64
CA TYR A 118 -2.67 6.98 9.71
C TYR A 118 -2.61 7.52 8.30
N CYS A 119 -1.55 7.13 7.60
CA CYS A 119 -1.38 7.37 6.18
C CYS A 119 -1.08 6.03 5.48
N ILE A 120 -1.88 5.69 4.47
CA ILE A 120 -1.69 4.48 3.66
C ILE A 120 -1.17 4.91 2.29
N ILE A 121 0.03 4.47 1.93
CA ILE A 121 0.63 4.74 0.62
C ILE A 121 0.50 3.50 -0.27
N ASP A 122 -0.18 3.61 -1.39
CA ASP A 122 -0.20 2.59 -2.45
C ASP A 122 0.97 2.82 -3.40
N SER A 123 1.96 1.94 -3.41
CA SER A 123 3.18 2.14 -4.20
C SER A 123 3.05 1.65 -5.64
N PRO A 124 3.84 2.18 -6.60
CA PRO A 124 3.86 1.68 -7.97
C PRO A 124 4.41 0.25 -8.06
N PRO A 125 4.09 -0.50 -9.16
CA PRO A 125 4.42 -1.93 -9.27
C PRO A 125 5.85 -2.24 -9.71
N GLN A 126 6.71 -1.25 -9.86
CA GLN A 126 8.07 -1.44 -10.37
C GLN A 126 9.07 -0.75 -9.45
N ARG A 127 10.28 -1.30 -9.38
CA ARG A 127 11.41 -0.61 -8.75
C ARG A 127 11.74 0.65 -9.55
N SER A 128 11.34 1.77 -9.02
CA SER A 128 11.52 3.10 -9.60
C SER A 128 11.89 4.08 -8.49
N GLN A 129 12.38 5.26 -8.84
CA GLN A 129 12.67 6.29 -7.83
C GLN A 129 11.42 6.64 -7.00
N LEU A 130 10.26 6.67 -7.63
CA LEU A 130 8.98 6.88 -6.95
C LEU A 130 8.66 5.74 -5.95
N CYS A 131 8.88 4.48 -6.35
CA CYS A 131 8.69 3.34 -5.44
C CYS A 131 9.63 3.42 -4.23
N VAL A 132 10.90 3.71 -4.46
CA VAL A 132 11.89 3.92 -3.39
C VAL A 132 11.44 5.05 -2.45
N THR A 133 10.95 6.15 -3.00
CA THR A 133 10.43 7.29 -2.22
C THR A 133 9.21 6.89 -1.37
N CYS A 134 8.31 6.04 -1.88
CA CYS A 134 7.19 5.49 -1.11
C CYS A 134 7.67 4.57 0.04
N ILE A 135 8.68 3.72 -0.22
CA ILE A 135 9.28 2.86 0.82
C ILE A 135 9.95 3.71 1.90
N CYS A 136 10.76 4.69 1.50
CA CYS A 136 11.50 5.54 2.44
C CYS A 136 10.60 6.49 3.26
N ALA A 137 9.37 6.73 2.81
CA ALA A 137 8.39 7.47 3.60
C ALA A 137 7.78 6.63 4.74
N ALA A 138 7.76 5.31 4.61
CA ALA A 138 7.07 4.40 5.53
C ALA A 138 7.71 4.32 6.91
N ASP A 139 6.85 4.21 7.93
CA ASP A 139 7.24 3.70 9.24
C ASP A 139 7.13 2.17 9.25
N LYS A 140 6.12 1.61 8.56
CA LYS A 140 5.92 0.17 8.41
C LYS A 140 5.56 -0.19 6.97
N LEU A 141 6.06 -1.34 6.50
CA LEU A 141 5.77 -1.88 5.17
C LEU A 141 4.82 -3.07 5.24
N ILE A 142 3.87 -3.12 4.32
CA ILE A 142 2.95 -4.23 4.13
C ILE A 142 3.22 -4.80 2.73
N ILE A 143 3.46 -6.11 2.64
CA ILE A 143 3.89 -6.75 1.39
C ILE A 143 2.82 -7.75 0.93
N PRO A 144 1.85 -7.35 0.09
CA PRO A 144 0.93 -8.30 -0.52
C PRO A 144 1.63 -9.09 -1.63
N VAL A 145 1.37 -10.40 -1.68
CA VAL A 145 1.97 -11.32 -2.64
C VAL A 145 0.97 -12.38 -3.11
N GLU A 146 0.86 -12.57 -4.42
CA GLU A 146 0.04 -13.62 -5.02
C GLU A 146 0.52 -15.02 -4.57
N THR A 147 -0.41 -15.91 -4.29
CA THR A 147 -0.13 -17.29 -3.86
C THR A 147 0.23 -18.21 -5.04
N ASN A 148 1.26 -17.81 -5.80
CA ASN A 148 1.78 -18.55 -6.95
C ASN A 148 3.28 -18.28 -7.16
N SER A 149 3.89 -18.90 -8.19
CA SER A 149 5.33 -18.75 -8.50
C SER A 149 5.75 -17.31 -8.84
N LYS A 150 4.86 -16.52 -9.46
CA LYS A 150 5.12 -15.10 -9.73
C LYS A 150 5.21 -14.31 -8.42
N GLY A 151 4.34 -14.60 -7.45
CA GLY A 151 4.38 -13.98 -6.13
C GLY A 151 5.66 -14.32 -5.37
N LEU A 152 6.13 -15.57 -5.44
CA LEU A 152 7.42 -15.98 -4.83
C LEU A 152 8.58 -15.12 -5.34
N ALA A 153 8.75 -15.01 -6.66
CA ALA A 153 9.81 -14.21 -7.25
C ALA A 153 9.67 -12.71 -6.91
N CYS A 154 8.43 -12.22 -6.89
CA CYS A 154 8.15 -10.83 -6.53
C CYS A 154 8.49 -10.53 -5.07
N LEU A 155 8.15 -11.43 -4.14
CA LEU A 155 8.48 -11.28 -2.72
C LEU A 155 9.98 -11.21 -2.52
N GLN A 156 10.74 -12.10 -3.15
CA GLN A 156 12.20 -12.11 -3.05
C GLN A 156 12.79 -10.77 -3.53
N SER A 157 12.43 -10.31 -4.73
CA SER A 157 12.92 -9.02 -5.25
C SER A 157 12.50 -7.82 -4.40
N THR A 158 11.30 -7.89 -3.77
CA THR A 158 10.83 -6.82 -2.88
C THR A 158 11.67 -6.78 -1.61
N LEU A 159 11.92 -7.93 -0.98
CA LEU A 159 12.75 -8.02 0.22
C LEU A 159 14.21 -7.61 -0.06
N GLU A 160 14.81 -8.05 -1.16
CA GLU A 160 16.16 -7.63 -1.57
C GLU A 160 16.27 -6.10 -1.71
N THR A 161 15.24 -5.45 -2.27
CA THR A 161 15.21 -3.99 -2.38
C THR A 161 15.07 -3.31 -1.01
N ILE A 162 14.25 -3.84 -0.12
CA ILE A 162 14.08 -3.32 1.24
C ILE A 162 15.38 -3.48 2.04
N ASP A 163 16.02 -4.64 1.96
CA ASP A 163 17.31 -4.92 2.61
C ASP A 163 18.38 -3.91 2.15
N GLU A 164 18.50 -3.68 0.83
CA GLU A 164 19.42 -2.67 0.27
C GLU A 164 19.17 -1.26 0.80
N LEU A 165 17.90 -0.84 0.88
CA LEU A 165 17.54 0.48 1.41
C LEU A 165 17.83 0.59 2.92
N SER A 166 17.67 -0.49 3.66
CA SER A 166 17.99 -0.55 5.10
C SER A 166 19.50 -0.51 5.35
N GLU A 167 20.27 -1.27 4.58
CA GLU A 167 21.75 -1.29 4.67
C GLU A 167 22.35 0.09 4.35
N ASN A 168 21.77 0.79 3.38
CA ASN A 168 22.19 2.15 3.04
C ASN A 168 21.59 3.24 3.94
N MET A 169 20.92 2.87 5.03
CA MET A 169 20.29 3.79 5.99
C MET A 169 19.23 4.72 5.37
N ALA A 170 18.74 4.43 4.16
CA ALA A 170 17.73 5.21 3.49
C ALA A 170 16.32 4.93 4.08
N TRP A 171 16.11 3.73 4.62
CA TRP A 171 14.91 3.34 5.34
C TRP A 171 15.24 2.66 6.66
N GLN A 172 14.50 3.01 7.74
CA GLN A 172 14.72 2.52 9.10
C GLN A 172 13.39 2.09 9.77
N GLY A 173 12.42 1.70 8.98
CA GLY A 173 11.14 1.18 9.48
C GLY A 173 11.18 -0.33 9.72
N GLU A 174 10.00 -0.92 9.81
CA GLU A 174 9.84 -2.37 9.96
C GLU A 174 8.91 -2.95 8.87
N ILE A 175 9.11 -4.22 8.52
CA ILE A 175 8.15 -4.95 7.71
C ILE A 175 7.06 -5.47 8.65
N LEU A 176 5.87 -4.87 8.57
CA LEU A 176 4.75 -5.20 9.43
C LEU A 176 4.24 -6.62 9.17
N ALA A 177 3.99 -6.94 7.90
CA ALA A 177 3.50 -8.26 7.53
C ALA A 177 3.62 -8.55 6.03
N ILE A 178 3.69 -9.85 5.71
CA ILE A 178 3.37 -10.38 4.39
C ILE A 178 1.88 -10.72 4.35
N VAL A 179 1.20 -10.33 3.25
CA VAL A 179 -0.24 -10.58 3.03
C VAL A 179 -0.40 -11.51 1.84
N PRO A 180 -0.68 -12.81 2.04
CA PRO A 180 -0.96 -13.73 0.93
C PRO A 180 -2.20 -13.25 0.16
N PHE A 181 -2.07 -13.05 -1.15
CA PHE A 181 -3.11 -12.49 -2.01
C PHE A 181 -3.57 -13.49 -3.08
N ARG A 182 -4.88 -13.44 -3.43
CA ARG A 182 -5.53 -14.37 -4.36
C ARG A 182 -5.33 -15.84 -3.98
N ASP A 183 -5.54 -16.14 -2.68
CA ASP A 183 -5.55 -17.51 -2.22
C ASP A 183 -6.74 -18.24 -2.86
N THR A 184 -6.43 -19.18 -3.77
CA THR A 184 -7.45 -19.87 -4.55
C THR A 184 -7.94 -21.11 -3.83
N ILE A 185 -9.22 -21.10 -3.47
CA ILE A 185 -9.93 -22.20 -2.78
C ILE A 185 -10.89 -22.86 -3.79
N ARG A 186 -10.85 -24.19 -3.89
CA ARG A 186 -11.81 -24.98 -4.66
C ARG A 186 -12.53 -25.95 -3.75
N GLY A 187 -13.85 -25.77 -3.62
CA GLY A 187 -14.64 -26.47 -2.60
C GLY A 187 -14.16 -26.10 -1.20
N LEU A 188 -13.74 -27.07 -0.39
CA LEU A 188 -13.24 -26.85 0.98
C LEU A 188 -11.72 -26.76 1.08
N ASN A 189 -10.98 -26.88 -0.03
CA ASN A 189 -9.52 -27.01 0.01
C ASN A 189 -8.84 -25.91 -0.83
N ARG A 190 -7.72 -25.43 -0.34
CA ARG A 190 -6.78 -24.63 -1.14
C ARG A 190 -6.26 -25.43 -2.33
N THR A 191 -6.03 -24.75 -3.45
CA THR A 191 -5.31 -25.38 -4.57
C THR A 191 -3.89 -25.77 -4.15
N LYS A 192 -3.30 -26.74 -4.85
CA LYS A 192 -1.92 -27.17 -4.58
C LYS A 192 -0.95 -25.97 -4.67
N THR A 193 -1.07 -25.16 -5.71
CA THR A 193 -0.23 -23.98 -5.94
C THR A 193 -0.32 -22.98 -4.78
N SER A 194 -1.54 -22.60 -4.34
CA SER A 194 -1.70 -21.66 -3.22
C SER A 194 -1.13 -22.23 -1.91
N ARG A 195 -1.32 -23.52 -1.67
CA ARG A 195 -0.81 -24.17 -0.46
C ARG A 195 0.71 -24.19 -0.40
N GLU A 196 1.37 -24.55 -1.52
CA GLU A 196 2.83 -24.57 -1.61
C GLU A 196 3.42 -23.16 -1.48
N ALA A 197 2.80 -22.15 -2.10
CA ALA A 197 3.23 -20.78 -1.98
C ALA A 197 3.10 -20.24 -0.55
N ILE A 198 1.96 -20.50 0.10
CA ILE A 198 1.73 -20.06 1.49
C ILE A 198 2.73 -20.73 2.44
N ALA A 199 2.96 -22.03 2.30
CA ALA A 199 3.95 -22.73 3.12
C ALA A 199 5.36 -22.15 2.97
N TYR A 200 5.74 -21.73 1.77
CA TYR A 200 7.00 -21.01 1.54
C TYR A 200 7.00 -19.63 2.21
N PHE A 201 5.91 -18.87 2.11
CA PHE A 201 5.80 -17.57 2.78
C PHE A 201 5.91 -17.72 4.30
N GLU A 202 5.24 -18.71 4.89
CA GLU A 202 5.30 -19.00 6.33
C GLU A 202 6.73 -19.32 6.78
N GLN A 203 7.44 -20.18 6.03
CA GLN A 203 8.84 -20.49 6.31
C GLN A 203 9.72 -19.23 6.26
N LEU A 204 9.63 -18.44 5.18
CA LEU A 204 10.42 -17.23 5.02
C LEU A 204 10.10 -16.18 6.08
N CYS A 205 8.84 -16.05 6.47
CA CYS A 205 8.41 -15.18 7.56
C CYS A 205 9.04 -15.60 8.89
N GLN A 206 9.07 -16.91 9.17
CA GLN A 206 9.69 -17.44 10.38
C GLN A 206 11.22 -17.19 10.38
N GLU A 207 11.89 -17.38 9.26
CA GLU A 207 13.34 -17.14 9.12
C GLU A 207 13.74 -15.66 9.30
N ARG A 208 12.84 -14.73 8.94
CA ARG A 208 13.10 -13.28 8.98
C ARG A 208 12.42 -12.55 10.13
N ASP A 209 11.70 -13.25 11.00
CA ASP A 209 10.87 -12.68 12.08
C ASP A 209 9.86 -11.65 11.56
N ILE A 210 9.21 -11.97 10.44
CA ILE A 210 8.16 -11.16 9.82
C ILE A 210 6.81 -11.81 10.07
N ALA A 211 5.78 -11.03 10.43
CA ALA A 211 4.43 -11.55 10.57
C ALA A 211 3.80 -11.90 9.21
N ILE A 212 2.89 -12.87 9.21
CA ILE A 212 2.04 -13.21 8.07
C ILE A 212 0.57 -13.11 8.47
N THR A 213 -0.25 -12.49 7.62
CA THR A 213 -1.70 -12.37 7.88
C THR A 213 -2.47 -13.58 7.35
N PRO A 214 -3.74 -13.77 7.74
CA PRO A 214 -4.67 -14.55 6.94
C PRO A 214 -4.68 -14.10 5.48
N SER A 215 -4.94 -15.02 4.55
CA SER A 215 -4.91 -14.71 3.12
C SER A 215 -6.12 -13.89 2.66
N ILE A 216 -5.90 -12.98 1.73
CA ILE A 216 -6.95 -12.39 0.89
C ILE A 216 -7.32 -13.44 -0.17
N VAL A 217 -8.49 -14.04 -0.03
CA VAL A 217 -8.96 -15.09 -0.95
C VAL A 217 -9.29 -14.55 -2.33
N ASP A 218 -9.18 -15.37 -3.36
CA ASP A 218 -9.62 -15.04 -4.71
C ASP A 218 -11.15 -15.02 -4.78
N SER A 219 -11.73 -13.84 -4.67
CA SER A 219 -13.17 -13.65 -4.59
C SER A 219 -13.61 -12.37 -5.33
N GLU A 220 -14.64 -12.50 -6.14
CA GLU A 220 -15.29 -11.38 -6.81
C GLU A 220 -15.92 -10.36 -5.82
N LYS A 221 -16.17 -10.75 -4.56
CA LYS A 221 -16.71 -9.85 -3.54
C LYS A 221 -15.83 -8.63 -3.29
N TYR A 222 -14.49 -8.76 -3.40
CA TYR A 222 -13.58 -7.61 -3.30
C TYR A 222 -13.82 -6.58 -4.41
N LYS A 223 -13.94 -7.04 -5.66
CA LYS A 223 -14.23 -6.16 -6.80
C LYS A 223 -15.61 -5.53 -6.65
N GLN A 224 -16.63 -6.33 -6.29
CA GLN A 224 -17.99 -5.83 -6.08
C GLN A 224 -18.05 -4.77 -4.98
N ALA A 225 -17.31 -4.95 -3.88
CA ALA A 225 -17.25 -3.96 -2.81
C ALA A 225 -16.58 -2.65 -3.28
N ILE A 226 -15.49 -2.74 -4.07
CA ILE A 226 -14.84 -1.57 -4.68
C ILE A 226 -15.82 -0.86 -5.64
N ASP A 227 -16.44 -1.59 -6.57
CA ASP A 227 -17.34 -1.02 -7.58
C ASP A 227 -18.56 -0.32 -6.95
N ARG A 228 -19.05 -0.83 -5.82
CA ARG A 228 -20.19 -0.29 -5.09
C ARG A 228 -19.83 0.74 -4.03
N ALA A 229 -18.54 0.91 -3.74
CA ALA A 229 -18.05 1.70 -2.62
C ALA A 229 -18.59 1.21 -1.26
N GLU A 230 -18.63 -0.09 -1.08
CA GLU A 230 -19.13 -0.76 0.13
C GLU A 230 -17.97 -1.30 0.99
N TYR A 231 -18.22 -1.40 2.29
CA TYR A 231 -17.33 -2.14 3.19
C TYR A 231 -17.37 -3.64 2.88
N LEU A 232 -16.26 -4.32 3.19
CA LEU A 232 -16.22 -5.78 3.04
C LEU A 232 -17.18 -6.46 4.00
N PRO A 233 -17.79 -7.60 3.59
CA PRO A 233 -18.43 -8.52 4.51
C PRO A 233 -17.46 -8.97 5.62
N THR A 234 -17.97 -9.15 6.83
CA THR A 234 -17.16 -9.45 8.02
C THR A 234 -16.22 -10.66 7.82
N GLU A 235 -16.66 -11.67 7.09
CA GLU A 235 -15.88 -12.87 6.79
C GLU A 235 -14.62 -12.62 5.94
N LEU A 236 -14.55 -11.49 5.23
CA LEU A 236 -13.42 -11.10 4.37
C LEU A 236 -12.48 -10.08 5.04
N ASN A 237 -12.83 -9.57 6.22
CA ASN A 237 -12.04 -8.54 6.92
C ASN A 237 -10.85 -9.09 7.72
N SER A 238 -10.74 -10.42 7.89
CA SER A 238 -9.70 -11.04 8.73
C SER A 238 -8.26 -10.58 8.41
N PRO A 239 -7.83 -10.45 7.14
CA PRO A 239 -6.48 -9.98 6.84
C PRO A 239 -6.23 -8.54 7.30
N PHE A 240 -7.23 -7.66 7.13
CA PHE A 240 -7.12 -6.23 7.47
C PHE A 240 -7.17 -6.03 8.99
N ASN A 241 -8.05 -6.76 9.70
CA ASN A 241 -8.10 -6.76 11.16
C ASN A 241 -6.76 -7.22 11.76
N LYS A 242 -6.13 -8.24 11.15
CA LYS A 242 -4.80 -8.70 11.60
C LYS A 242 -3.71 -7.67 11.36
N LEU A 243 -3.75 -6.93 10.25
CA LEU A 243 -2.82 -5.82 10.01
C LEU A 243 -2.97 -4.73 11.08
N ILE A 244 -4.18 -4.40 11.47
CA ILE A 244 -4.49 -3.40 12.52
C ILE A 244 -3.96 -3.87 13.87
N GLU A 245 -4.19 -5.13 14.24
CA GLU A 245 -3.64 -5.75 15.46
C GLU A 245 -2.11 -5.69 15.47
N LEU A 246 -1.45 -6.13 14.39
CA LEU A 246 0.01 -6.11 14.27
C LEU A 246 0.60 -4.70 14.29
N ALA A 247 -0.13 -3.72 13.79
CA ALA A 247 0.29 -2.33 13.86
C ALA A 247 0.19 -1.74 15.28
N GLY A 248 -0.41 -2.46 16.23
CA GLY A 248 -0.61 -2.02 17.61
C GLY A 248 -1.74 -0.98 17.77
N ILE A 249 -2.75 -1.05 16.90
CA ILE A 249 -3.83 -0.06 16.82
C ILE A 249 -5.02 -0.45 17.70
N VAL A 250 -5.29 -1.75 17.86
CA VAL A 250 -6.38 -2.32 18.69
C VAL A 250 -5.87 -3.56 19.40
#